data_a5b22034823ea0e074f1c4332839c0fa
#
_entry.id   a5b22034823ea0e074f1c4332839c0fa
#
_cell.length_a   1.000
_cell.length_b   1.000
_cell.length_c   1.000
_cell.angle_alpha   90.00
_cell.angle_beta   90.00
_cell.angle_gamma   90.00
#
_symmetry.space_group_name_H-M   'P 1'
#
loop_
_entity.id
_entity.type
_entity.pdbx_description
1 polymer ?
#
loop_
_entity_poly.entity_id
_entity_poly.type
_entity_poly.pdbx_seq_one_letter_code
_entity_poly.pdbx_strand_id
1 'polypeptide(L)'
;MSIQKIAQMAGVSVATVSRVLNNSESVKEKNRERVLKAIQESNYQPNLLARQLRTARSSMILVMVSNIANPFCAEVVKGIEAAAEQNGYRILLCHSGSDIERSKSGLRLLTGKMVDGIITMDAFTNLPELTTVIGDAPWVQCAEYADAGAVSCVGINDIDAAEHAVGYLAASGRQHIALINHDLSYKYARLREQGYKAVLQQQELGEGAVEYASDLSAAAGKAAMKKLLAMNPRPDAVFAVSDSLAAGAMRAIEQAGLRVPEDIAVVGFDGTELAEMVSPQLTTVQQPSREIGAKAVELLLNKIENPDVPTERVMLDWRFISRASA
;
A
#
# COMPACT_ATOMS: atom_id res chain seq x y z
N MET A 1 28.83 -18.88 18.98
CA MET A 1 28.51 -20.29 19.27
C MET A 1 28.15 -20.98 17.96
N SER A 2 28.46 -22.28 17.75
CA SER A 2 28.13 -23.01 16.53
C SER A 2 27.08 -24.10 16.78
N ILE A 3 26.35 -24.52 15.73
CA ILE A 3 25.37 -25.62 15.84
C ILE A 3 26.02 -26.93 16.28
N GLN A 4 27.31 -27.16 15.93
CA GLN A 4 28.09 -28.32 16.36
C GLN A 4 28.29 -28.32 17.89
N LYS A 5 28.53 -27.14 18.48
CA LYS A 5 28.70 -26.99 19.93
C LYS A 5 27.37 -27.28 20.65
N ILE A 6 26.24 -26.83 20.12
CA ILE A 6 24.92 -27.17 20.66
C ILE A 6 24.64 -28.66 20.59
N ALA A 7 24.96 -29.30 19.47
CA ALA A 7 24.83 -30.76 19.30
C ALA A 7 25.64 -31.52 20.34
N GLN A 8 26.88 -31.09 20.61
CA GLN A 8 27.74 -31.66 21.64
C GLN A 8 27.17 -31.48 23.06
N MET A 9 26.71 -30.27 23.42
CA MET A 9 26.11 -29.98 24.72
C MET A 9 24.80 -30.76 24.94
N ALA A 10 23.96 -30.87 23.91
CA ALA A 10 22.72 -31.64 23.97
C ALA A 10 22.91 -33.16 23.85
N GLY A 11 24.12 -33.63 23.48
CA GLY A 11 24.43 -35.06 23.26
C GLY A 11 23.60 -35.67 22.15
N VAL A 12 23.41 -34.94 21.04
CA VAL A 12 22.67 -35.35 19.87
C VAL A 12 23.45 -35.02 18.59
N SER A 13 22.99 -35.50 17.44
CA SER A 13 23.60 -35.14 16.16
C SER A 13 23.24 -33.70 15.74
N VAL A 14 24.08 -33.06 14.91
CA VAL A 14 23.80 -31.77 14.27
C VAL A 14 22.48 -31.80 13.50
N ALA A 15 22.17 -32.93 12.85
CA ALA A 15 20.88 -33.12 12.16
C ALA A 15 19.69 -33.06 13.13
N THR A 16 19.83 -33.62 14.35
CA THR A 16 18.79 -33.55 15.37
C THR A 16 18.58 -32.11 15.86
N VAL A 17 19.66 -31.35 16.12
CA VAL A 17 19.56 -29.93 16.46
C VAL A 17 18.86 -29.15 15.37
N SER A 18 19.24 -29.37 14.11
CA SER A 18 18.61 -28.72 12.95
C SER A 18 17.10 -29.03 12.84
N ARG A 19 16.68 -30.27 13.12
CA ARG A 19 15.26 -30.64 13.12
C ARG A 19 14.50 -29.96 14.25
N VAL A 20 15.09 -29.87 15.46
CA VAL A 20 14.47 -29.14 16.58
C VAL A 20 14.30 -27.67 16.25
N LEU A 21 15.32 -27.02 15.68
CA LEU A 21 15.26 -25.61 15.26
C LEU A 21 14.22 -25.33 14.16
N ASN A 22 13.86 -26.34 13.37
CA ASN A 22 12.85 -26.25 12.33
C ASN A 22 11.47 -26.81 12.78
N ASN A 23 11.24 -26.96 14.09
CA ASN A 23 9.98 -27.50 14.66
C ASN A 23 9.54 -28.85 14.06
N SER A 24 10.45 -29.70 13.62
CA SER A 24 10.12 -31.02 13.06
C SER A 24 9.50 -31.92 14.14
N GLU A 25 8.31 -32.46 13.87
CA GLU A 25 7.62 -33.42 14.73
C GLU A 25 8.36 -34.76 14.85
N SER A 26 9.29 -35.04 13.95
CA SER A 26 10.06 -36.29 13.90
C SER A 26 11.09 -36.42 15.02
N VAL A 27 11.26 -35.42 15.91
CA VAL A 27 12.24 -35.45 17.00
C VAL A 27 11.55 -35.89 18.28
N LYS A 28 12.09 -36.96 18.93
CA LYS A 28 11.61 -37.43 20.23
C LYS A 28 11.70 -36.31 21.27
N GLU A 29 10.64 -36.15 22.09
CA GLU A 29 10.51 -35.04 23.05
C GLU A 29 11.73 -34.88 23.96
N LYS A 30 12.24 -35.98 24.52
CA LYS A 30 13.49 -35.97 25.33
C LYS A 30 14.69 -35.32 24.63
N ASN A 31 14.83 -35.49 23.31
CA ASN A 31 15.92 -34.87 22.56
C ASN A 31 15.60 -33.39 22.26
N ARG A 32 14.34 -33.05 22.02
CA ARG A 32 13.87 -31.67 21.86
C ARG A 32 14.19 -30.85 23.09
N GLU A 33 13.82 -31.33 24.28
CA GLU A 33 14.08 -30.67 25.55
C GLU A 33 15.57 -30.42 25.80
N ARG A 34 16.42 -31.44 25.52
CA ARG A 34 17.89 -31.32 25.70
C ARG A 34 18.49 -30.29 24.77
N VAL A 35 18.00 -30.20 23.51
CA VAL A 35 18.47 -29.22 22.54
C VAL A 35 18.01 -27.81 22.96
N LEU A 36 16.73 -27.62 23.32
CA LEU A 36 16.20 -26.34 23.75
C LEU A 36 16.96 -25.81 25.02
N LYS A 37 17.23 -26.70 25.97
CA LYS A 37 18.03 -26.36 27.16
C LYS A 37 19.44 -25.91 26.81
N ALA A 38 20.13 -26.63 25.90
CA ALA A 38 21.45 -26.26 25.44
C ALA A 38 21.49 -24.92 24.70
N ILE A 39 20.45 -24.64 23.89
CA ILE A 39 20.27 -23.34 23.20
C ILE A 39 20.11 -22.22 24.24
N GLN A 40 19.24 -22.39 25.23
CA GLN A 40 18.96 -21.41 26.27
C GLN A 40 20.20 -21.12 27.11
N GLU A 41 20.90 -22.16 27.58
CA GLU A 41 22.09 -22.02 28.43
C GLU A 41 23.26 -21.36 27.69
N SER A 42 23.35 -21.55 26.39
CA SER A 42 24.43 -21.01 25.55
C SER A 42 24.11 -19.67 24.88
N ASN A 43 22.89 -19.16 25.02
CA ASN A 43 22.37 -18.01 24.29
C ASN A 43 22.61 -18.12 22.77
N TYR A 44 22.47 -19.35 22.25
CA TYR A 44 22.74 -19.64 20.84
C TYR A 44 21.63 -19.07 19.95
N GLN A 45 22.02 -18.24 19.01
CA GLN A 45 21.14 -17.79 17.93
C GLN A 45 21.50 -18.53 16.65
N PRO A 46 20.50 -19.16 15.96
CA PRO A 46 20.72 -19.78 14.67
C PRO A 46 21.26 -18.77 13.67
N ASN A 47 22.30 -19.16 12.92
CA ASN A 47 22.80 -18.30 11.85
C ASN A 47 21.83 -18.32 10.68
N LEU A 48 21.13 -17.19 10.47
CA LEU A 48 20.14 -17.01 9.40
C LEU A 48 20.76 -17.20 8.02
N LEU A 49 22.01 -16.74 7.80
CA LEU A 49 22.73 -16.92 6.54
C LEU A 49 22.98 -18.40 6.24
N ALA A 50 23.36 -19.18 7.26
CA ALA A 50 23.54 -20.62 7.07
C ALA A 50 22.22 -21.36 6.77
N ARG A 51 21.10 -20.86 7.34
CA ARG A 51 19.76 -21.35 7.01
C ARG A 51 19.39 -21.01 5.57
N GLN A 52 19.58 -19.76 5.17
CA GLN A 52 19.32 -19.26 3.81
C GLN A 52 20.09 -20.05 2.76
N LEU A 53 21.41 -20.26 2.96
CA LEU A 53 22.26 -21.07 2.06
C LEU A 53 21.73 -22.50 1.88
N ARG A 54 21.14 -23.09 2.93
CA ARG A 54 20.62 -24.47 2.86
C ARG A 54 19.24 -24.57 2.24
N THR A 55 18.37 -23.59 2.51
CA THR A 55 16.96 -23.57 2.04
C THR A 55 16.81 -22.87 0.71
N ALA A 56 17.82 -22.14 0.24
CA ALA A 56 17.78 -21.20 -0.88
C ALA A 56 16.67 -20.12 -0.72
N ARG A 57 16.21 -19.87 0.52
CA ARG A 57 15.18 -18.87 0.85
C ARG A 57 15.66 -17.95 1.96
N SER A 58 15.40 -16.66 1.79
CA SER A 58 15.71 -15.62 2.78
C SER A 58 14.65 -15.50 3.86
N SER A 59 13.42 -15.87 3.56
CA SER A 59 12.19 -15.58 4.32
C SER A 59 12.00 -14.06 4.53
N MET A 60 12.42 -13.27 3.54
CA MET A 60 12.27 -11.83 3.48
C MET A 60 11.48 -11.42 2.25
N ILE A 61 10.60 -10.43 2.38
CA ILE A 61 9.86 -9.79 1.31
C ILE A 61 10.31 -8.33 1.22
N LEU A 62 10.66 -7.86 0.02
CA LEU A 62 10.89 -6.43 -0.21
C LEU A 62 9.55 -5.74 -0.44
N VAL A 63 9.28 -4.68 0.31
CA VAL A 63 8.11 -3.81 0.12
C VAL A 63 8.60 -2.44 -0.30
N MET A 64 8.25 -2.02 -1.50
CA MET A 64 8.62 -0.71 -2.03
C MET A 64 7.41 0.21 -2.02
N VAL A 65 7.55 1.35 -1.35
CA VAL A 65 6.49 2.38 -1.25
C VAL A 65 6.97 3.71 -1.82
N SER A 66 6.08 4.42 -2.52
CA SER A 66 6.37 5.75 -3.07
C SER A 66 6.51 6.80 -1.97
N ASN A 67 5.66 6.73 -0.95
CA ASN A 67 5.67 7.69 0.16
C ASN A 67 5.29 7.02 1.49
N ILE A 68 6.29 6.78 2.35
CA ILE A 68 6.08 6.17 3.67
C ILE A 68 5.28 7.07 4.63
N ALA A 69 5.25 8.39 4.39
CA ALA A 69 4.50 9.34 5.21
C ALA A 69 3.00 9.38 4.85
N ASN A 70 2.58 8.74 3.75
CA ASN A 70 1.18 8.65 3.39
C ASN A 70 0.46 7.67 4.34
N PRO A 71 -0.57 8.11 5.10
CA PRO A 71 -1.29 7.25 6.04
C PRO A 71 -1.89 5.99 5.39
N PHE A 72 -2.40 6.09 4.15
CA PHE A 72 -2.89 4.94 3.40
C PHE A 72 -1.79 3.90 3.18
N CYS A 73 -0.61 4.33 2.68
CA CYS A 73 0.52 3.43 2.48
C CYS A 73 0.93 2.75 3.79
N ALA A 74 0.93 3.48 4.90
CA ALA A 74 1.27 2.93 6.21
C ALA A 74 0.30 1.82 6.65
N GLU A 75 -1.01 1.99 6.44
CA GLU A 75 -1.99 0.95 6.78
C GLU A 75 -1.89 -0.28 5.87
N VAL A 76 -1.60 -0.10 4.57
CA VAL A 76 -1.32 -1.22 3.66
C VAL A 76 -0.07 -1.99 4.11
N VAL A 77 1.01 -1.28 4.46
CA VAL A 77 2.26 -1.91 4.96
C VAL A 77 2.01 -2.70 6.24
N LYS A 78 1.18 -2.21 7.18
CA LYS A 78 0.78 -2.98 8.38
C LYS A 78 0.07 -4.27 8.01
N GLY A 79 -0.79 -4.25 6.98
CA GLY A 79 -1.44 -5.45 6.46
C GLY A 79 -0.45 -6.45 5.87
N ILE A 80 0.52 -5.94 5.08
CA ILE A 80 1.61 -6.74 4.52
C ILE A 80 2.44 -7.38 5.64
N GLU A 81 2.87 -6.59 6.64
CA GLU A 81 3.69 -7.06 7.75
C GLU A 81 3.00 -8.18 8.54
N ALA A 82 1.74 -7.95 8.93
CA ALA A 82 0.98 -8.94 9.69
C ALA A 82 0.81 -10.25 8.93
N ALA A 83 0.47 -10.20 7.64
CA ALA A 83 0.31 -11.39 6.80
C ALA A 83 1.65 -12.10 6.54
N ALA A 84 2.73 -11.35 6.30
CA ALA A 84 4.06 -11.91 6.15
C ALA A 84 4.52 -12.64 7.42
N GLU A 85 4.34 -12.04 8.58
CA GLU A 85 4.72 -12.63 9.88
C GLU A 85 3.97 -13.93 10.16
N GLN A 86 2.66 -13.99 9.89
CA GLN A 86 1.84 -15.19 10.03
C GLN A 86 2.37 -16.36 9.16
N ASN A 87 3.00 -16.05 8.05
CA ASN A 87 3.59 -17.03 7.13
C ASN A 87 5.10 -17.23 7.33
N GLY A 88 5.70 -16.72 8.42
CA GLY A 88 7.12 -16.90 8.75
C GLY A 88 8.07 -16.03 7.93
N TYR A 89 7.56 -14.99 7.26
CA TYR A 89 8.33 -14.00 6.54
C TYR A 89 8.51 -12.72 7.35
N ARG A 90 9.55 -11.95 7.02
CA ARG A 90 9.77 -10.58 7.46
C ARG A 90 9.76 -9.65 6.26
N ILE A 91 9.43 -8.39 6.47
CA ILE A 91 9.49 -7.39 5.42
C ILE A 91 10.76 -6.54 5.53
N LEU A 92 11.26 -6.13 4.37
CA LEU A 92 12.25 -5.09 4.22
C LEU A 92 11.58 -3.92 3.49
N LEU A 93 11.37 -2.82 4.18
CA LEU A 93 10.69 -1.65 3.64
C LEU A 93 11.68 -0.73 2.95
N CYS A 94 11.39 -0.38 1.69
CA CYS A 94 12.17 0.55 0.88
C CYS A 94 11.27 1.72 0.45
N HIS A 95 11.70 2.94 0.73
CA HIS A 95 11.06 4.16 0.25
C HIS A 95 11.71 4.57 -1.09
N SER A 96 10.94 4.43 -2.18
CA SER A 96 11.40 4.80 -3.53
C SER A 96 11.37 6.32 -3.77
N GLY A 97 10.35 7.01 -3.22
CA GLY A 97 10.10 8.41 -3.48
C GLY A 97 9.79 8.68 -4.96
N SER A 98 9.27 7.67 -5.68
CA SER A 98 9.06 7.67 -7.14
C SER A 98 10.35 7.94 -7.94
N ASP A 99 11.51 7.69 -7.34
CA ASP A 99 12.83 7.82 -7.95
C ASP A 99 13.26 6.47 -8.52
N ILE A 100 13.53 6.43 -9.83
CA ILE A 100 13.88 5.20 -10.55
C ILE A 100 15.20 4.60 -10.08
N GLU A 101 16.20 5.40 -9.73
CA GLU A 101 17.50 4.90 -9.30
C GLU A 101 17.44 4.32 -7.88
N ARG A 102 16.64 4.93 -6.99
CA ARG A 102 16.33 4.36 -5.68
C ARG A 102 15.59 3.03 -5.83
N SER A 103 14.61 2.97 -6.73
CA SER A 103 13.88 1.75 -7.04
C SER A 103 14.81 0.65 -7.52
N LYS A 104 15.69 0.92 -8.49
CA LYS A 104 16.71 -0.02 -8.98
C LYS A 104 17.66 -0.47 -7.86
N SER A 105 18.05 0.44 -6.96
CA SER A 105 18.91 0.09 -5.82
C SER A 105 18.23 -0.91 -4.87
N GLY A 106 16.93 -0.71 -4.58
CA GLY A 106 16.14 -1.67 -3.81
C GLY A 106 16.03 -3.03 -4.51
N LEU A 107 15.80 -3.05 -5.82
CA LEU A 107 15.69 -4.27 -6.62
C LEU A 107 16.98 -5.12 -6.67
N ARG A 108 18.16 -4.53 -6.41
CA ARG A 108 19.41 -5.31 -6.27
C ARG A 108 19.36 -6.30 -5.11
N LEU A 109 18.53 -6.07 -4.11
CA LEU A 109 18.33 -7.03 -3.02
C LEU A 109 17.67 -8.33 -3.50
N LEU A 110 16.80 -8.21 -4.50
CA LEU A 110 16.14 -9.34 -5.14
C LEU A 110 17.16 -10.16 -5.96
N THR A 111 17.93 -9.50 -6.85
CA THR A 111 18.97 -10.17 -7.65
C THR A 111 20.09 -10.77 -6.79
N GLY A 112 20.38 -10.15 -5.65
CA GLY A 112 21.29 -10.66 -4.62
C GLY A 112 20.73 -11.79 -3.75
N LYS A 113 19.49 -12.25 -4.00
CA LYS A 113 18.76 -13.27 -3.21
C LYS A 113 18.66 -12.94 -1.72
N MET A 114 18.67 -11.66 -1.38
CA MET A 114 18.46 -11.19 -0.01
C MET A 114 16.96 -11.16 0.36
N VAL A 115 16.08 -11.17 -0.64
CA VAL A 115 14.62 -11.27 -0.51
C VAL A 115 14.11 -12.34 -1.47
N ASP A 116 12.99 -12.98 -1.14
CA ASP A 116 12.39 -14.06 -1.93
C ASP A 116 11.37 -13.54 -2.96
N GLY A 117 10.89 -12.30 -2.76
CA GLY A 117 9.93 -11.66 -3.64
C GLY A 117 9.74 -10.20 -3.29
N ILE A 118 8.94 -9.51 -4.11
CA ILE A 118 8.72 -8.06 -3.99
C ILE A 118 7.24 -7.70 -4.08
N ILE A 119 6.81 -6.76 -3.23
CA ILE A 119 5.53 -6.05 -3.33
C ILE A 119 5.84 -4.58 -3.60
N THR A 120 5.21 -4.03 -4.63
CA THR A 120 5.42 -2.62 -5.02
C THR A 120 4.13 -1.82 -4.93
N MET A 121 4.24 -0.60 -4.40
CA MET A 121 3.16 0.38 -4.25
C MET A 121 3.54 1.70 -4.92
N ASP A 122 4.15 1.63 -6.09
CA ASP A 122 4.67 2.81 -6.80
C ASP A 122 4.23 2.84 -8.26
N ALA A 123 4.04 4.05 -8.80
CA ALA A 123 3.82 4.26 -10.22
C ALA A 123 5.14 4.10 -10.97
N PHE A 124 5.34 2.95 -11.57
CA PHE A 124 6.49 2.76 -12.43
C PHE A 124 6.17 3.27 -13.84
N THR A 125 6.63 4.48 -14.13
CA THR A 125 6.51 5.08 -15.46
C THR A 125 7.32 4.33 -16.52
N ASN A 126 8.33 3.57 -16.11
CA ASN A 126 9.15 2.73 -16.99
C ASN A 126 9.07 1.23 -16.58
N LEU A 127 7.88 0.67 -16.64
CA LEU A 127 7.62 -0.74 -16.32
C LEU A 127 8.52 -1.73 -17.11
N PRO A 128 8.82 -1.54 -18.41
CA PRO A 128 9.70 -2.44 -19.16
C PRO A 128 11.12 -2.50 -18.59
N GLU A 129 11.66 -1.38 -18.12
CA GLU A 129 13.00 -1.34 -17.53
C GLU A 129 13.05 -2.09 -16.20
N LEU A 130 12.03 -1.93 -15.37
CA LEU A 130 11.94 -2.63 -14.08
C LEU A 130 11.67 -4.12 -14.25
N THR A 131 10.81 -4.51 -15.19
CA THR A 131 10.59 -5.92 -15.55
C THR A 131 11.89 -6.60 -15.96
N THR A 132 12.75 -5.90 -16.70
CA THR A 132 14.07 -6.42 -17.07
C THR A 132 14.97 -6.65 -15.85
N VAL A 133 14.92 -5.77 -14.85
CA VAL A 133 15.72 -5.91 -13.62
C VAL A 133 15.14 -6.98 -12.69
N ILE A 134 13.81 -7.04 -12.58
CA ILE A 134 13.12 -8.02 -11.73
C ILE A 134 13.19 -9.43 -12.34
N GLY A 135 13.15 -9.54 -13.67
CA GLY A 135 13.14 -10.82 -14.38
C GLY A 135 11.95 -11.68 -13.97
N ASP A 136 12.21 -12.97 -13.75
CA ASP A 136 11.19 -13.96 -13.35
C ASP A 136 10.94 -14.01 -11.84
N ALA A 137 11.52 -13.09 -11.07
CA ALA A 137 11.36 -13.10 -9.63
C ALA A 137 9.90 -12.82 -9.21
N PRO A 138 9.42 -13.44 -8.12
CA PRO A 138 8.07 -13.22 -7.62
C PRO A 138 7.79 -11.75 -7.33
N TRP A 139 6.79 -11.19 -8.01
CA TRP A 139 6.41 -9.78 -7.93
C TRP A 139 4.90 -9.62 -7.91
N VAL A 140 4.41 -8.75 -7.01
CA VAL A 140 3.01 -8.32 -6.92
C VAL A 140 2.95 -6.80 -6.84
N GLN A 141 2.05 -6.20 -7.59
CA GLN A 141 1.72 -4.77 -7.51
C GLN A 141 0.54 -4.57 -6.55
N CYS A 142 0.62 -3.57 -5.70
CA CYS A 142 -0.33 -3.36 -4.61
C CYS A 142 -0.79 -1.89 -4.60
N ALA A 143 -2.09 -1.66 -4.68
CA ALA A 143 -2.76 -0.37 -4.72
C ALA A 143 -2.45 0.50 -5.96
N GLU A 144 -1.22 0.50 -6.45
CA GLU A 144 -0.80 1.10 -7.71
C GLU A 144 -0.28 -0.01 -8.63
N TYR A 145 -0.80 -0.10 -9.86
CA TYR A 145 -0.51 -1.21 -10.75
C TYR A 145 -0.61 -0.79 -12.23
N ALA A 146 0.15 -1.49 -13.08
CA ALA A 146 0.18 -1.23 -14.51
C ALA A 146 -1.05 -1.81 -15.25
N ASP A 147 -1.33 -1.27 -16.44
CA ASP A 147 -2.44 -1.73 -17.29
C ASP A 147 -2.18 -3.10 -17.94
N ALA A 148 -0.91 -3.42 -18.18
CA ALA A 148 -0.48 -4.50 -19.07
C ALA A 148 -0.69 -5.94 -18.56
N GLY A 149 -1.24 -6.17 -17.36
CA GLY A 149 -1.58 -7.51 -16.87
C GLY A 149 -0.42 -8.51 -16.70
N ALA A 150 0.84 -8.06 -16.84
CA ALA A 150 2.02 -8.91 -16.78
C ALA A 150 2.41 -9.34 -15.35
N VAL A 151 1.82 -8.69 -14.35
CA VAL A 151 2.13 -8.90 -12.92
C VAL A 151 0.83 -8.99 -12.15
N SER A 152 0.76 -9.91 -11.20
CA SER A 152 -0.40 -9.99 -10.30
C SER A 152 -0.57 -8.69 -9.53
N CYS A 153 -1.81 -8.25 -9.34
CA CYS A 153 -2.08 -7.01 -8.65
C CYS A 153 -3.32 -7.07 -7.74
N VAL A 154 -3.28 -6.20 -6.74
CA VAL A 154 -4.36 -6.02 -5.78
C VAL A 154 -4.69 -4.53 -5.66
N GLY A 155 -5.97 -4.17 -5.68
CA GLY A 155 -6.46 -2.81 -5.53
C GLY A 155 -7.96 -2.77 -5.32
N ILE A 156 -8.57 -1.64 -5.70
CA ILE A 156 -10.01 -1.42 -5.74
C ILE A 156 -10.44 -0.95 -7.13
N ASN A 157 -11.74 -0.86 -7.38
CA ASN A 157 -12.27 -0.17 -8.55
C ASN A 157 -12.31 1.34 -8.29
N ASP A 158 -11.22 2.05 -8.64
CA ASP A 158 -11.09 3.50 -8.41
C ASP A 158 -12.10 4.34 -9.21
N ILE A 159 -12.52 3.88 -10.40
CA ILE A 159 -13.53 4.58 -11.21
C ILE A 159 -14.86 4.59 -10.47
N ASP A 160 -15.35 3.41 -10.12
CA ASP A 160 -16.63 3.23 -9.42
C ASP A 160 -16.66 3.97 -8.08
N ALA A 161 -15.56 3.91 -7.33
CA ALA A 161 -15.42 4.63 -6.07
C ALA A 161 -15.46 6.16 -6.25
N ALA A 162 -14.82 6.68 -7.29
CA ALA A 162 -14.86 8.11 -7.61
C ALA A 162 -16.23 8.55 -8.15
N GLU A 163 -16.86 7.72 -8.99
CA GLU A 163 -18.24 7.96 -9.47
C GLU A 163 -19.19 8.06 -8.28
N HIS A 164 -19.10 7.18 -7.31
CA HIS A 164 -19.93 7.23 -6.12
C HIS A 164 -19.68 8.51 -5.29
N ALA A 165 -18.42 8.86 -5.04
CA ALA A 165 -18.05 10.03 -4.25
C ALA A 165 -18.55 11.33 -4.89
N VAL A 166 -18.36 11.49 -6.19
CA VAL A 166 -18.80 12.68 -6.95
C VAL A 166 -20.32 12.68 -7.13
N GLY A 167 -20.93 11.52 -7.38
CA GLY A 167 -22.37 11.34 -7.45
C GLY A 167 -23.08 11.73 -6.15
N TYR A 168 -22.47 11.42 -5.00
CA TYR A 168 -22.97 11.87 -3.70
C TYR A 168 -22.99 13.39 -3.59
N LEU A 169 -21.94 14.09 -4.03
CA LEU A 169 -21.91 15.56 -4.05
C LEU A 169 -22.97 16.13 -4.99
N ALA A 170 -23.11 15.59 -6.21
CA ALA A 170 -24.13 16.01 -7.17
C ALA A 170 -25.55 15.81 -6.62
N ALA A 171 -25.82 14.64 -6.02
CA ALA A 171 -27.11 14.32 -5.41
C ALA A 171 -27.46 15.23 -4.21
N SER A 172 -26.46 15.82 -3.52
CA SER A 172 -26.66 16.82 -2.48
C SER A 172 -26.97 18.24 -3.03
N GLY A 173 -27.07 18.39 -4.35
CA GLY A 173 -27.44 19.63 -5.04
C GLY A 173 -26.25 20.52 -5.40
N ARG A 174 -25.00 20.04 -5.29
CA ARG A 174 -23.81 20.81 -5.67
C ARG A 174 -23.69 20.89 -7.19
N GLN A 175 -23.38 22.09 -7.68
CA GLN A 175 -23.38 22.42 -9.11
C GLN A 175 -21.98 22.67 -9.66
N HIS A 176 -21.05 23.12 -8.81
CA HIS A 176 -19.68 23.46 -9.19
C HIS A 176 -18.70 22.60 -8.42
N ILE A 177 -18.68 21.30 -8.80
CA ILE A 177 -17.83 20.31 -8.14
C ILE A 177 -16.42 20.40 -8.74
N ALA A 178 -15.40 20.62 -7.91
CA ALA A 178 -14.00 20.62 -8.33
C ALA A 178 -13.30 19.32 -7.89
N LEU A 179 -12.21 19.00 -8.56
CA LEU A 179 -11.31 17.89 -8.23
C LEU A 179 -9.94 18.42 -7.79
N ILE A 180 -9.46 17.97 -6.64
CA ILE A 180 -8.04 18.06 -6.27
C ILE A 180 -7.41 16.70 -6.53
N ASN A 181 -6.64 16.60 -7.60
CA ASN A 181 -5.99 15.38 -8.07
C ASN A 181 -4.49 15.40 -7.80
N HIS A 182 -3.81 14.34 -8.18
CA HIS A 182 -2.36 14.15 -8.15
C HIS A 182 -1.82 13.99 -9.57
N ASP A 183 -0.51 13.72 -9.70
CA ASP A 183 0.16 13.47 -10.97
C ASP A 183 -0.48 12.29 -11.73
N LEU A 184 -0.83 12.53 -13.00
CA LEU A 184 -1.47 11.53 -13.87
C LEU A 184 -0.52 10.39 -14.31
N SER A 185 0.75 10.41 -13.91
CA SER A 185 1.61 9.22 -14.02
C SER A 185 1.09 8.06 -13.17
N TYR A 186 0.42 8.38 -12.05
CA TYR A 186 -0.26 7.40 -11.21
C TYR A 186 -1.58 6.95 -11.81
N LYS A 187 -1.80 5.64 -11.83
CA LYS A 187 -3.03 5.06 -12.38
C LYS A 187 -4.27 5.44 -11.57
N TYR A 188 -4.20 5.39 -10.24
CA TYR A 188 -5.33 5.79 -9.40
C TYR A 188 -5.79 7.22 -9.70
N ALA A 189 -4.85 8.15 -9.96
CA ALA A 189 -5.17 9.54 -10.26
C ALA A 189 -5.96 9.65 -11.59
N ARG A 190 -5.54 8.92 -12.62
CA ARG A 190 -6.26 8.85 -13.90
C ARG A 190 -7.66 8.25 -13.75
N LEU A 191 -7.76 7.13 -13.00
CA LEU A 191 -9.03 6.43 -12.83
C LEU A 191 -10.04 7.23 -12.00
N ARG A 192 -9.58 7.87 -10.90
CA ARG A 192 -10.43 8.76 -10.08
C ARG A 192 -10.88 9.99 -10.86
N GLU A 193 -10.00 10.57 -11.69
CA GLU A 193 -10.40 11.67 -12.59
C GLU A 193 -11.40 11.21 -13.67
N GLN A 194 -11.24 9.97 -14.19
CA GLN A 194 -12.20 9.40 -15.13
C GLN A 194 -13.58 9.27 -14.49
N GLY A 195 -13.69 8.73 -13.28
CA GLY A 195 -14.96 8.63 -12.56
C GLY A 195 -15.57 10.02 -12.26
N TYR A 196 -14.74 10.99 -11.85
CA TYR A 196 -15.17 12.37 -11.65
C TYR A 196 -15.78 12.95 -12.93
N LYS A 197 -15.09 12.87 -14.07
CA LYS A 197 -15.58 13.39 -15.34
C LYS A 197 -16.85 12.69 -15.83
N ALA A 198 -16.94 11.37 -15.63
CA ALA A 198 -18.11 10.59 -16.01
C ALA A 198 -19.39 11.10 -15.30
N VAL A 199 -19.31 11.37 -13.99
CA VAL A 199 -20.46 11.90 -13.25
C VAL A 199 -20.80 13.32 -13.68
N LEU A 200 -19.83 14.21 -13.88
CA LEU A 200 -20.10 15.57 -14.35
C LEU A 200 -20.82 15.56 -15.72
N GLN A 201 -20.37 14.70 -16.62
CA GLN A 201 -21.01 14.52 -17.93
C GLN A 201 -22.44 13.98 -17.81
N GLN A 202 -22.63 12.95 -16.96
CA GLN A 202 -23.93 12.33 -16.75
C GLN A 202 -24.96 13.27 -16.13
N GLN A 203 -24.51 14.16 -15.24
CA GLN A 203 -25.34 15.11 -14.50
C GLN A 203 -25.40 16.50 -15.15
N GLU A 204 -24.79 16.67 -16.33
CA GLU A 204 -24.76 17.94 -17.10
C GLU A 204 -24.16 19.12 -16.28
N LEU A 205 -23.17 18.85 -15.41
CA LEU A 205 -22.54 19.83 -14.52
C LEU A 205 -21.35 20.58 -15.19
N GLY A 206 -21.18 20.47 -16.50
CA GLY A 206 -20.08 21.08 -17.24
C GLY A 206 -18.76 20.29 -17.13
N GLU A 207 -17.64 20.94 -17.48
CA GLU A 207 -16.32 20.27 -17.48
C GLU A 207 -15.70 20.13 -16.08
N GLY A 208 -16.16 20.94 -15.12
CA GLY A 208 -15.60 21.03 -13.79
C GLY A 208 -14.20 21.68 -13.76
N ALA A 209 -13.67 21.84 -12.56
CA ALA A 209 -12.34 22.39 -12.35
C ALA A 209 -11.42 21.31 -11.75
N VAL A 210 -10.21 21.17 -12.26
CA VAL A 210 -9.22 20.21 -11.76
C VAL A 210 -7.93 20.95 -11.38
N GLU A 211 -7.47 20.76 -10.14
CA GLU A 211 -6.15 21.22 -9.69
C GLU A 211 -5.29 20.00 -9.35
N TYR A 212 -4.09 19.98 -9.89
CA TYR A 212 -3.11 18.92 -9.64
C TYR A 212 -2.18 19.33 -8.51
N ALA A 213 -2.23 18.60 -7.42
CA ALA A 213 -1.37 18.76 -6.28
C ALA A 213 0.05 18.24 -6.57
N SER A 214 1.08 18.88 -6.02
CA SER A 214 2.48 18.48 -6.22
C SER A 214 2.82 17.14 -5.54
N ASP A 215 2.08 16.79 -4.50
CA ASP A 215 2.20 15.56 -3.72
C ASP A 215 0.91 15.30 -2.92
N LEU A 216 0.83 14.20 -2.20
CA LEU A 216 -0.35 13.84 -1.39
C LEU A 216 -0.29 14.40 0.04
N SER A 217 0.29 15.59 0.26
CA SER A 217 0.33 16.22 1.57
C SER A 217 -0.85 17.18 1.79
N ALA A 218 -1.17 17.45 3.07
CA ALA A 218 -2.14 18.49 3.41
C ALA A 218 -1.70 19.89 2.94
N ALA A 219 -0.39 20.15 2.87
CA ALA A 219 0.14 21.42 2.36
C ALA A 219 -0.16 21.58 0.86
N ALA A 220 0.00 20.53 0.07
CA ALA A 220 -0.33 20.54 -1.36
C ALA A 220 -1.85 20.67 -1.59
N GLY A 221 -2.69 19.96 -0.81
CA GLY A 221 -4.14 20.12 -0.87
C GLY A 221 -4.61 21.53 -0.54
N LYS A 222 -3.99 22.14 0.49
CA LYS A 222 -4.24 23.54 0.83
C LYS A 222 -3.86 24.50 -0.30
N ALA A 223 -2.72 24.27 -0.97
CA ALA A 223 -2.28 25.12 -2.08
C ALA A 223 -3.22 24.98 -3.28
N ALA A 224 -3.63 23.75 -3.63
CA ALA A 224 -4.59 23.49 -4.70
C ALA A 224 -5.94 24.16 -4.42
N MET A 225 -6.46 24.01 -3.20
CA MET A 225 -7.74 24.63 -2.85
C MET A 225 -7.72 26.15 -2.90
N LYS A 226 -6.61 26.79 -2.55
CA LYS A 226 -6.48 28.26 -2.68
C LYS A 226 -6.66 28.73 -4.13
N LYS A 227 -6.18 27.98 -5.10
CA LYS A 227 -6.38 28.30 -6.53
C LYS A 227 -7.84 28.13 -6.92
N LEU A 228 -8.48 27.05 -6.48
CA LEU A 228 -9.90 26.80 -6.71
C LEU A 228 -10.78 27.90 -6.11
N LEU A 229 -10.47 28.39 -4.92
CA LEU A 229 -11.19 29.49 -4.26
C LEU A 229 -11.11 30.83 -5.02
N ALA A 230 -10.10 31.02 -5.86
CA ALA A 230 -9.94 32.22 -6.70
C ALA A 230 -10.71 32.14 -8.02
N MET A 231 -11.32 31.01 -8.33
CA MET A 231 -12.08 30.82 -9.59
C MET A 231 -13.44 31.53 -9.54
N ASN A 232 -13.99 31.81 -10.73
CA ASN A 232 -15.33 32.34 -10.90
C ASN A 232 -16.05 31.57 -12.04
N PRO A 233 -17.09 30.77 -11.78
CA PRO A 233 -17.67 30.54 -10.47
C PRO A 233 -16.73 29.78 -9.55
N ARG A 234 -16.82 30.08 -8.26
CA ARG A 234 -16.11 29.34 -7.21
C ARG A 234 -16.78 27.98 -7.00
N PRO A 235 -16.03 26.89 -6.80
CA PRO A 235 -16.60 25.58 -6.48
C PRO A 235 -17.46 25.63 -5.19
N ASP A 236 -18.57 24.91 -5.19
CA ASP A 236 -19.44 24.66 -4.03
C ASP A 236 -19.20 23.25 -3.44
N ALA A 237 -18.39 22.44 -4.10
CA ALA A 237 -17.94 21.17 -3.58
C ALA A 237 -16.56 20.80 -4.14
N VAL A 238 -15.82 19.95 -3.40
CA VAL A 238 -14.51 19.43 -3.78
C VAL A 238 -14.45 17.94 -3.50
N PHE A 239 -14.09 17.18 -4.52
CA PHE A 239 -13.59 15.82 -4.38
C PHE A 239 -12.07 15.85 -4.37
N ALA A 240 -11.43 15.35 -3.31
CA ALA A 240 -9.98 15.24 -3.22
C ALA A 240 -9.58 13.76 -3.25
N VAL A 241 -8.58 13.43 -4.08
CA VAL A 241 -8.16 12.04 -4.30
C VAL A 241 -7.42 11.40 -3.11
N SER A 242 -7.30 12.08 -1.99
CA SER A 242 -6.85 11.49 -0.72
C SER A 242 -7.38 12.31 0.48
N ASP A 243 -7.48 11.67 1.64
CA ASP A 243 -7.88 12.33 2.89
C ASP A 243 -6.90 13.44 3.29
N SER A 244 -5.61 13.26 3.02
CA SER A 244 -4.60 14.28 3.31
C SER A 244 -4.80 15.54 2.48
N LEU A 245 -5.09 15.39 1.18
CA LEU A 245 -5.42 16.52 0.30
C LEU A 245 -6.73 17.18 0.74
N ALA A 246 -7.76 16.38 1.09
CA ALA A 246 -9.04 16.87 1.60
C ALA A 246 -8.86 17.69 2.89
N ALA A 247 -8.08 17.20 3.85
CA ALA A 247 -7.79 17.92 5.09
C ALA A 247 -7.10 19.28 4.81
N GLY A 248 -6.17 19.30 3.86
CA GLY A 248 -5.54 20.53 3.40
C GLY A 248 -6.52 21.50 2.75
N ALA A 249 -7.44 21.00 1.93
CA ALA A 249 -8.51 21.78 1.30
C ALA A 249 -9.45 22.39 2.35
N MET A 250 -9.92 21.60 3.31
CA MET A 250 -10.76 22.08 4.42
C MET A 250 -10.08 23.22 5.18
N ARG A 251 -8.77 23.11 5.44
CA ARG A 251 -8.01 24.17 6.11
C ARG A 251 -7.91 25.45 5.26
N ALA A 252 -7.84 25.36 3.94
CA ALA A 252 -7.85 26.53 3.06
C ALA A 252 -9.23 27.21 3.04
N ILE A 253 -10.31 26.43 3.01
CA ILE A 253 -11.71 26.90 3.07
C ILE A 253 -11.93 27.67 4.36
N GLU A 254 -11.58 27.11 5.52
CA GLU A 254 -11.70 27.75 6.82
C GLU A 254 -10.90 29.08 6.88
N GLN A 255 -9.67 29.09 6.36
CA GLN A 255 -8.84 30.31 6.32
C GLN A 255 -9.39 31.41 5.40
N ALA A 256 -10.24 31.05 4.45
CA ALA A 256 -10.96 32.00 3.60
C ALA A 256 -12.26 32.53 4.26
N GLY A 257 -12.53 32.10 5.50
CA GLY A 257 -13.75 32.48 6.23
C GLY A 257 -15.01 31.75 5.75
N LEU A 258 -14.85 30.63 5.06
CA LEU A 258 -15.91 29.79 4.52
C LEU A 258 -16.11 28.54 5.39
N ARG A 259 -17.31 27.97 5.35
CA ARG A 259 -17.71 26.84 6.17
C ARG A 259 -17.79 25.56 5.35
N VAL A 260 -17.41 24.46 5.97
CA VAL A 260 -17.59 23.10 5.46
C VAL A 260 -18.67 22.44 6.33
N PRO A 261 -19.74 21.90 5.76
CA PRO A 261 -20.06 21.75 4.33
C PRO A 261 -20.90 22.89 3.73
N GLU A 262 -21.36 23.87 4.52
CA GLU A 262 -22.42 24.81 4.13
C GLU A 262 -22.05 25.62 2.87
N ASP A 263 -20.83 26.19 2.84
CA ASP A 263 -20.36 26.98 1.71
C ASP A 263 -19.65 26.10 0.65
N ILE A 264 -18.88 25.12 1.10
CA ILE A 264 -18.17 24.15 0.23
C ILE A 264 -18.16 22.77 0.89
N ALA A 265 -18.80 21.79 0.25
CA ALA A 265 -18.73 20.41 0.68
C ALA A 265 -17.39 19.76 0.28
N VAL A 266 -16.85 18.86 1.11
CA VAL A 266 -15.58 18.19 0.84
C VAL A 266 -15.73 16.69 1.03
N VAL A 267 -15.33 15.92 0.00
CA VAL A 267 -15.21 14.47 0.04
C VAL A 267 -13.76 14.08 -0.19
N GLY A 268 -13.23 13.21 0.66
CA GLY A 268 -11.89 12.63 0.56
C GLY A 268 -11.88 11.23 -0.03
N PHE A 269 -10.72 10.61 0.09
CA PHE A 269 -10.48 9.23 -0.36
C PHE A 269 -9.40 8.61 0.52
N ASP A 270 -9.45 7.32 0.78
CA ASP A 270 -8.61 6.39 1.52
C ASP A 270 -9.29 5.87 2.81
N GLY A 271 -10.07 6.71 3.54
CA GLY A 271 -10.72 6.34 4.79
C GLY A 271 -9.72 6.15 5.92
N THR A 272 -8.71 6.99 5.97
CA THR A 272 -7.67 6.98 7.01
C THR A 272 -8.18 7.56 8.33
N GLU A 273 -7.46 7.33 9.43
CA GLU A 273 -7.76 7.92 10.75
C GLU A 273 -7.86 9.46 10.69
N LEU A 274 -7.14 10.09 9.77
CA LEU A 274 -7.19 11.54 9.54
C LEU A 274 -8.62 12.03 9.26
N ALA A 275 -9.43 11.23 8.56
CA ALA A 275 -10.82 11.59 8.25
C ALA A 275 -11.68 11.77 9.50
N GLU A 276 -11.36 11.13 10.60
CA GLU A 276 -12.05 11.24 11.89
C GLU A 276 -11.46 12.35 12.77
N MET A 277 -10.20 12.72 12.54
CA MET A 277 -9.48 13.73 13.35
C MET A 277 -9.75 15.17 12.91
N VAL A 278 -10.13 15.41 11.65
CA VAL A 278 -10.46 16.76 11.15
C VAL A 278 -11.83 17.19 11.61
N SER A 279 -12.07 18.51 11.65
CA SER A 279 -13.36 19.08 12.01
C SER A 279 -13.84 20.06 10.92
N PRO A 280 -15.05 19.85 10.37
CA PRO A 280 -15.93 18.69 10.58
C PRO A 280 -15.30 17.37 10.12
N GLN A 281 -15.78 16.23 10.65
CA GLN A 281 -15.28 14.91 10.22
C GLN A 281 -15.49 14.68 8.73
N LEU A 282 -14.47 14.13 8.05
CA LEU A 282 -14.43 14.03 6.60
C LEU A 282 -15.24 12.84 6.08
N THR A 283 -16.18 13.12 5.19
CA THR A 283 -16.82 12.14 4.30
C THR A 283 -15.79 11.61 3.32
N THR A 284 -15.66 10.29 3.20
CA THR A 284 -14.57 9.68 2.42
C THR A 284 -14.93 8.30 1.85
N VAL A 285 -14.26 7.92 0.78
CA VAL A 285 -14.19 6.53 0.33
C VAL A 285 -13.18 5.79 1.19
N GLN A 286 -13.61 4.78 1.92
CA GLN A 286 -12.74 3.93 2.72
C GLN A 286 -12.25 2.73 1.91
N GLN A 287 -10.95 2.65 1.71
CA GLN A 287 -10.30 1.49 1.12
C GLN A 287 -10.02 0.42 2.19
N PRO A 288 -10.07 -0.89 1.85
CA PRO A 288 -9.72 -1.98 2.76
C PRO A 288 -8.19 -2.12 2.83
N SER A 289 -7.49 -1.09 3.30
CA SER A 289 -6.05 -0.93 3.18
C SER A 289 -5.25 -2.12 3.72
N ARG A 290 -5.62 -2.64 4.90
CA ARG A 290 -4.94 -3.82 5.49
C ARG A 290 -5.22 -5.10 4.72
N GLU A 291 -6.44 -5.27 4.21
CA GLU A 291 -6.83 -6.43 3.40
C GLU A 291 -6.11 -6.41 2.04
N ILE A 292 -5.95 -5.22 1.44
CA ILE A 292 -5.12 -5.03 0.23
C ILE A 292 -3.70 -5.55 0.48
N GLY A 293 -3.08 -5.14 1.61
CA GLY A 293 -1.75 -5.60 1.98
C GLY A 293 -1.66 -7.10 2.23
N ALA A 294 -2.61 -7.65 2.97
CA ALA A 294 -2.66 -9.09 3.25
C ALA A 294 -2.83 -9.94 1.97
N LYS A 295 -3.71 -9.49 1.06
CA LYS A 295 -3.94 -10.18 -0.22
C LYS A 295 -2.73 -10.10 -1.14
N ALA A 296 -1.98 -9.00 -1.10
CA ALA A 296 -0.72 -8.89 -1.85
C ALA A 296 0.32 -9.92 -1.37
N VAL A 297 0.41 -10.16 -0.06
CA VAL A 297 1.27 -11.23 0.50
C VAL A 297 0.81 -12.61 0.06
N GLU A 298 -0.48 -12.90 0.13
CA GLU A 298 -1.05 -14.18 -0.31
C GLU A 298 -0.67 -14.48 -1.77
N LEU A 299 -0.89 -13.52 -2.68
CA LEU A 299 -0.53 -13.65 -4.09
C LEU A 299 0.98 -13.85 -4.28
N LEU A 300 1.80 -13.10 -3.52
CA LEU A 300 3.25 -13.21 -3.62
C LEU A 300 3.75 -14.57 -3.14
N LEU A 301 3.25 -15.07 -2.00
CA LEU A 301 3.64 -16.38 -1.47
C LEU A 301 3.22 -17.50 -2.40
N ASN A 302 2.02 -17.42 -2.98
CA ASN A 302 1.59 -18.37 -4.01
C ASN A 302 2.54 -18.37 -5.20
N LYS A 303 3.00 -17.20 -5.67
CA LYS A 303 3.98 -17.08 -6.77
C LYS A 303 5.36 -17.61 -6.38
N ILE A 304 5.79 -17.46 -5.12
CA ILE A 304 7.05 -18.02 -4.60
C ILE A 304 7.00 -19.53 -4.56
N GLU A 305 5.85 -20.12 -4.21
CA GLU A 305 5.68 -21.58 -4.12
C GLU A 305 5.41 -22.21 -5.47
N ASN A 306 4.67 -21.53 -6.33
CA ASN A 306 4.22 -21.98 -7.64
C ASN A 306 4.61 -20.96 -8.72
N PRO A 307 5.85 -20.97 -9.24
CA PRO A 307 6.34 -19.98 -10.20
C PRO A 307 5.50 -19.86 -11.48
N ASP A 308 4.83 -20.93 -11.88
CA ASP A 308 4.02 -21.00 -13.10
C ASP A 308 2.55 -20.57 -12.89
N VAL A 309 2.16 -20.14 -11.66
CA VAL A 309 0.79 -19.68 -11.40
C VAL A 309 0.45 -18.49 -12.31
N PRO A 310 -0.75 -18.47 -12.93
CA PRO A 310 -1.19 -17.34 -13.74
C PRO A 310 -1.20 -16.03 -12.95
N THR A 311 -1.04 -14.92 -13.64
CA THR A 311 -1.22 -13.60 -13.06
C THR A 311 -2.69 -13.37 -12.69
N GLU A 312 -2.91 -12.78 -11.51
CA GLU A 312 -4.24 -12.48 -11.01
C GLU A 312 -4.42 -10.97 -10.80
N ARG A 313 -5.60 -10.47 -11.10
CA ARG A 313 -6.04 -9.12 -10.76
C ARG A 313 -7.16 -9.21 -9.74
N VAL A 314 -6.89 -8.80 -8.51
CA VAL A 314 -7.84 -8.85 -7.40
C VAL A 314 -8.29 -7.43 -7.06
N MET A 315 -9.59 -7.16 -7.20
CA MET A 315 -10.21 -5.89 -6.81
C MET A 315 -11.06 -6.16 -5.58
N LEU A 316 -10.72 -5.50 -4.46
CA LEU A 316 -11.44 -5.62 -3.20
C LEU A 316 -12.54 -4.56 -3.12
N ASP A 317 -13.56 -4.84 -2.32
CA ASP A 317 -14.66 -3.92 -2.09
C ASP A 317 -14.23 -2.74 -1.23
N TRP A 318 -14.67 -1.54 -1.58
CA TRP A 318 -14.51 -0.31 -0.82
C TRP A 318 -15.83 0.07 -0.13
N ARG A 319 -15.81 1.05 0.76
CA ARG A 319 -16.99 1.58 1.44
C ARG A 319 -17.05 3.10 1.33
N PHE A 320 -18.25 3.65 1.22
CA PHE A 320 -18.44 5.09 1.36
C PHE A 320 -18.86 5.41 2.78
N ILE A 321 -18.16 6.32 3.44
CA ILE A 321 -18.40 6.74 4.81
C ILE A 321 -18.83 8.20 4.80
N SER A 322 -20.15 8.43 4.89
CA SER A 322 -20.72 9.78 5.02
C SER A 322 -20.50 10.29 6.44
N ARG A 323 -20.00 11.53 6.54
CA ARG A 323 -19.78 12.29 7.76
C ARG A 323 -20.22 13.74 7.59
N ALA A 324 -19.68 14.65 8.39
CA ALA A 324 -20.17 16.03 8.48
C ALA A 324 -19.58 17.00 7.43
N SER A 325 -18.61 16.59 6.60
CA SER A 325 -17.96 17.48 5.63
C SER A 325 -18.68 17.58 4.29
N ALA A 326 -19.70 16.75 4.04
CA ALA A 326 -20.47 16.75 2.80
C ALA A 326 -21.89 16.16 3.00
#